data_46e46e5f71d9dfc46422e044e05ecc82
#
_entry.id   46e46e5f71d9dfc46422e044e05ecc82
#
_cell.length_a   1.000
_cell.length_b   1.000
_cell.length_c   1.000
_cell.angle_alpha   90.00
_cell.angle_beta   90.00
_cell.angle_gamma   90.00
#
_symmetry.space_group_name_H-M   'P 1'
#
loop_
_entity.id
_entity.type
_entity.pdbx_description
1 polymer ?
#
loop_
_entity_poly.entity_id
_entity_poly.type
_entity_poly.pdbx_seq_one_letter_code
_entity_poly.pdbx_strand_id
1 'polypeptide(L)'
;MNIALRFEGEKLFAEAEISLDENVSELSFILNSGLEISGVSCDEKSAEPTIEAVYEPLFCAEVKKYSVKCGSDFGTAKICYSGKISGWHNIITDDIIELNRYGVWLPCEMSCEAQSFLTVSGCEDYFLVKGEFDGSLWHYSAGEWDMNIILYRKSKLQTVSGKYISIYYADNSLDKAADFSKNIFEDVLDYYTKELFQREYCGGHMEMACLYPALTSGGAYKRDGLIVCISPGTDEKEAVGVNAHEMAHTWCNGADVGSWEDWLNETTAEWSMLLYCLDRNKTEIFDAMTAEHKEKYSGFPPIKTADGSRPEGVHTKGTVLFYELYKAFGAETIKSAIRIFVGLEAKTTEKLLAEMRAQGLSEAADVLEKGLVQK
;
A
#
# COMPACT_ATOMS: atom_id res chain seq x y z
N MET A 1 -5.79 -14.08 -14.32
CA MET A 1 -4.41 -14.48 -14.68
C MET A 1 -3.94 -15.59 -13.75
N ASN A 2 -3.27 -16.64 -14.23
CA ASN A 2 -2.62 -17.68 -13.43
C ASN A 2 -1.11 -17.45 -13.47
N ILE A 3 -0.44 -17.48 -12.31
CA ILE A 3 0.99 -17.24 -12.20
C ILE A 3 1.64 -18.41 -11.49
N ALA A 4 2.65 -19.02 -12.12
CA ALA A 4 3.56 -19.96 -11.48
C ALA A 4 4.88 -19.24 -11.17
N LEU A 5 5.30 -19.24 -9.89
CA LEU A 5 6.46 -18.51 -9.38
C LEU A 5 7.42 -19.45 -8.67
N ARG A 6 8.71 -19.24 -8.87
CA ARG A 6 9.80 -19.87 -8.11
C ARG A 6 10.98 -18.93 -7.97
N PHE A 7 11.87 -19.24 -7.04
CA PHE A 7 13.05 -18.44 -6.73
C PHE A 7 14.32 -19.27 -6.82
N GLU A 8 15.42 -18.68 -7.31
CA GLU A 8 16.76 -19.24 -7.29
C GLU A 8 17.76 -18.14 -6.91
N GLY A 9 18.27 -18.18 -5.68
CA GLY A 9 19.06 -17.09 -5.10
C GLY A 9 18.23 -15.78 -5.10
N GLU A 10 18.81 -14.70 -5.62
CA GLU A 10 18.15 -13.40 -5.69
C GLU A 10 17.28 -13.21 -6.96
N LYS A 11 16.99 -14.27 -7.69
CA LYS A 11 16.21 -14.19 -8.93
C LYS A 11 14.84 -14.82 -8.77
N LEU A 12 13.84 -14.17 -9.34
CA LEU A 12 12.54 -14.79 -9.58
C LEU A 12 12.47 -15.39 -10.99
N PHE A 13 11.67 -16.43 -11.13
CA PHE A 13 11.26 -17.04 -12.39
C PHE A 13 9.76 -17.18 -12.36
N ALA A 14 9.09 -16.67 -13.37
CA ALA A 14 7.65 -16.67 -13.42
C ALA A 14 7.12 -17.05 -14.80
N GLU A 15 5.97 -17.69 -14.78
CA GLU A 15 5.14 -17.98 -15.92
C GLU A 15 3.76 -17.43 -15.64
N ALA A 16 3.29 -16.50 -16.46
CA ALA A 16 1.97 -15.90 -16.35
C ALA A 16 1.10 -16.36 -17.52
N GLU A 17 -0.02 -17.02 -17.23
CA GLU A 17 -1.06 -17.37 -18.20
C GLU A 17 -2.24 -16.41 -18.04
N ILE A 18 -2.52 -15.66 -19.11
CA ILE A 18 -3.51 -14.60 -19.17
C ILE A 18 -4.66 -15.07 -20.05
N SER A 19 -5.87 -15.11 -19.50
CA SER A 19 -7.09 -15.28 -20.29
C SER A 19 -7.72 -13.90 -20.48
N LEU A 20 -8.01 -13.53 -21.70
CA LEU A 20 -8.61 -12.26 -22.08
C LEU A 20 -10.13 -12.44 -22.18
N ASP A 21 -10.90 -11.43 -21.79
CA ASP A 21 -12.36 -11.47 -21.86
C ASP A 21 -12.87 -11.46 -23.30
N GLU A 22 -12.12 -10.81 -24.20
CA GLU A 22 -12.36 -10.78 -25.63
C GLU A 22 -11.06 -11.07 -26.39
N ASN A 23 -11.18 -11.58 -27.61
CA ASN A 23 -10.01 -11.75 -28.47
C ASN A 23 -9.45 -10.37 -28.87
N VAL A 24 -8.14 -10.23 -28.75
CA VAL A 24 -7.41 -9.00 -29.08
C VAL A 24 -6.39 -9.24 -30.17
N SER A 25 -6.13 -8.24 -30.98
CA SER A 25 -5.07 -8.28 -31.98
C SER A 25 -3.69 -7.95 -31.41
N GLU A 26 -3.68 -7.32 -30.22
CA GLU A 26 -2.48 -6.85 -29.52
C GLU A 26 -2.71 -6.88 -28.02
N LEU A 27 -1.75 -7.41 -27.25
CA LEU A 27 -1.69 -7.34 -25.79
C LEU A 27 -0.59 -6.36 -25.39
N SER A 28 -0.94 -5.35 -24.58
CA SER A 28 0.02 -4.42 -23.99
C SER A 28 0.08 -4.63 -22.46
N PHE A 29 1.30 -4.61 -21.91
CA PHE A 29 1.53 -4.71 -20.46
C PHE A 29 2.84 -4.06 -20.06
N ILE A 30 3.02 -3.81 -18.76
CA ILE A 30 4.29 -3.35 -18.19
C ILE A 30 4.89 -4.45 -17.30
N LEU A 31 6.23 -4.47 -17.22
CA LEU A 31 6.99 -5.37 -16.38
C LEU A 31 8.28 -4.68 -15.90
N ASN A 32 8.74 -5.00 -14.67
CA ASN A 32 10.00 -4.48 -14.13
C ASN A 32 11.15 -4.57 -15.15
N SER A 33 11.94 -3.52 -15.29
CA SER A 33 13.04 -3.47 -16.26
C SER A 33 14.16 -4.49 -16.00
N GLY A 34 14.29 -4.97 -14.75
CA GLY A 34 15.22 -6.02 -14.34
C GLY A 34 14.76 -7.44 -14.67
N LEU A 35 13.52 -7.61 -15.19
CA LEU A 35 12.98 -8.88 -15.61
C LEU A 35 13.08 -9.03 -17.14
N GLU A 36 13.58 -10.17 -17.60
CA GLU A 36 13.74 -10.47 -19.00
C GLU A 36 12.72 -11.51 -19.43
N ILE A 37 12.01 -11.25 -20.52
CA ILE A 37 11.09 -12.20 -21.12
C ILE A 37 11.88 -13.24 -21.90
N SER A 38 11.69 -14.49 -21.56
CA SER A 38 12.34 -15.64 -22.21
C SER A 38 11.44 -16.33 -23.24
N GLY A 39 10.15 -16.07 -23.22
CA GLY A 39 9.21 -16.62 -24.18
C GLY A 39 7.82 -16.00 -24.04
N VAL A 40 7.15 -15.83 -25.17
CA VAL A 40 5.74 -15.45 -25.25
C VAL A 40 5.02 -16.36 -26.23
N SER A 41 3.80 -16.76 -25.92
CA SER A 41 2.91 -17.39 -26.88
C SER A 41 1.48 -16.86 -26.73
N CYS A 42 0.75 -16.80 -27.85
CA CYS A 42 -0.65 -16.43 -27.91
C CYS A 42 -1.42 -17.59 -28.56
N ASP A 43 -2.46 -18.12 -27.91
CA ASP A 43 -3.17 -19.32 -28.35
C ASP A 43 -2.20 -20.42 -28.79
N GLU A 44 -1.18 -20.70 -27.93
CA GLU A 44 -0.10 -21.70 -28.13
C GLU A 44 0.91 -21.38 -29.27
N LYS A 45 0.71 -20.28 -30.03
CA LYS A 45 1.65 -19.86 -31.07
C LYS A 45 2.70 -18.92 -30.49
N SER A 46 3.98 -19.20 -30.80
CA SER A 46 5.09 -18.34 -30.38
C SER A 46 4.93 -16.92 -30.94
N ALA A 47 5.22 -15.92 -30.11
CA ALA A 47 5.21 -14.52 -30.47
C ALA A 47 6.46 -13.81 -29.92
N GLU A 48 6.87 -12.75 -30.58
CA GLU A 48 7.99 -11.91 -30.13
C GLU A 48 7.45 -10.61 -29.52
N PRO A 49 7.79 -10.31 -28.26
CA PRO A 49 7.39 -9.05 -27.64
C PRO A 49 8.22 -7.88 -28.16
N THR A 50 7.59 -6.75 -28.36
CA THR A 50 8.26 -5.48 -28.72
C THR A 50 8.26 -4.55 -27.53
N ILE A 51 9.40 -3.94 -27.19
CA ILE A 51 9.49 -2.90 -26.16
C ILE A 51 9.07 -1.57 -26.80
N GLU A 52 8.00 -0.98 -26.29
CA GLU A 52 7.48 0.32 -26.77
C GLU A 52 8.08 1.51 -26.00
N ALA A 53 8.30 1.35 -24.70
CA ALA A 53 8.78 2.39 -23.81
C ALA A 53 9.53 1.81 -22.60
N VAL A 54 10.40 2.63 -22.02
CA VAL A 54 11.00 2.42 -20.70
C VAL A 54 10.76 3.68 -19.88
N TYR A 55 10.17 3.55 -18.70
CA TYR A 55 9.83 4.68 -17.83
C TYR A 55 9.62 4.25 -16.39
N GLU A 56 9.54 5.20 -15.48
CA GLU A 56 9.20 4.98 -14.08
C GLU A 56 7.75 5.42 -13.82
N PRO A 57 6.80 4.49 -13.62
CA PRO A 57 5.46 4.86 -13.16
C PRO A 57 5.50 5.44 -11.75
N LEU A 58 4.47 6.21 -11.39
CA LEU A 58 4.36 6.80 -10.06
C LEU A 58 4.49 5.72 -8.96
N PHE A 59 5.43 5.92 -8.03
CA PHE A 59 5.80 5.00 -6.94
C PHE A 59 6.38 3.64 -7.34
N CYS A 60 6.50 3.35 -8.62
CA CYS A 60 7.01 2.06 -9.07
C CYS A 60 8.47 2.15 -9.50
N ALA A 61 9.10 0.98 -9.58
CA ALA A 61 10.40 0.84 -10.22
C ALA A 61 10.31 1.13 -11.72
N GLU A 62 11.47 1.33 -12.36
CA GLU A 62 11.55 1.42 -13.80
C GLU A 62 10.95 0.16 -14.45
N VAL A 63 10.12 0.37 -15.46
CA VAL A 63 9.44 -0.67 -16.22
C VAL A 63 9.74 -0.61 -17.71
N LYS A 64 9.61 -1.75 -18.38
CA LYS A 64 9.49 -1.85 -19.83
C LYS A 64 8.02 -2.06 -20.17
N LYS A 65 7.49 -1.21 -21.09
CA LYS A 65 6.19 -1.43 -21.68
C LYS A 65 6.36 -2.31 -22.91
N TYR A 66 5.64 -3.41 -22.92
CA TYR A 66 5.66 -4.40 -24.00
C TYR A 66 4.37 -4.38 -24.81
N SER A 67 4.50 -4.66 -26.11
CA SER A 67 3.42 -4.99 -27.02
C SER A 67 3.67 -6.36 -27.64
N VAL A 68 2.64 -7.20 -27.70
CA VAL A 68 2.67 -8.55 -28.29
C VAL A 68 1.58 -8.66 -29.35
N LYS A 69 1.97 -9.08 -30.59
CA LYS A 69 1.08 -9.31 -31.72
C LYS A 69 1.31 -10.71 -32.29
N CYS A 70 0.26 -11.43 -32.58
CA CYS A 70 0.32 -12.81 -33.07
C CYS A 70 -0.15 -13.04 -34.50
N GLY A 71 -0.31 -11.99 -35.27
CA GLY A 71 -0.76 -12.06 -36.69
C GLY A 71 -2.24 -12.38 -36.87
N SER A 72 -2.96 -12.76 -35.81
CA SER A 72 -4.42 -12.92 -35.75
C SER A 72 -4.86 -12.59 -34.33
N ASP A 73 -6.15 -12.31 -34.13
CA ASP A 73 -6.72 -12.12 -32.79
C ASP A 73 -6.55 -13.39 -31.95
N PHE A 74 -6.32 -13.22 -30.66
CA PHE A 74 -6.07 -14.30 -29.70
C PHE A 74 -6.79 -14.02 -28.38
N GLY A 75 -7.17 -15.09 -27.68
CA GLY A 75 -7.89 -15.04 -26.41
C GLY A 75 -7.02 -15.42 -25.19
N THR A 76 -5.84 -16.01 -25.42
CA THR A 76 -4.92 -16.38 -24.35
C THR A 76 -3.50 -15.97 -24.65
N ALA A 77 -2.76 -15.58 -23.60
CA ALA A 77 -1.33 -15.32 -23.72
C ALA A 77 -0.57 -15.99 -22.56
N LYS A 78 0.60 -16.51 -22.85
CA LYS A 78 1.53 -17.06 -21.86
C LYS A 78 2.86 -16.32 -21.97
N ILE A 79 3.34 -15.80 -20.83
CA ILE A 79 4.56 -15.01 -20.73
C ILE A 79 5.49 -15.67 -19.71
N CYS A 80 6.68 -16.08 -20.18
CA CYS A 80 7.74 -16.60 -19.30
C CYS A 80 8.80 -15.53 -19.13
N TYR A 81 9.14 -15.21 -17.88
CA TYR A 81 10.12 -14.18 -17.57
C TYR A 81 10.92 -14.52 -16.30
N SER A 82 12.10 -13.91 -16.18
CA SER A 82 12.96 -14.11 -15.01
C SER A 82 13.93 -12.95 -14.83
N GLY A 83 14.46 -12.79 -13.63
CA GLY A 83 15.49 -11.79 -13.37
C GLY A 83 15.56 -11.36 -11.91
N LYS A 84 16.31 -10.30 -11.68
CA LYS A 84 16.36 -9.61 -10.39
C LYS A 84 15.37 -8.46 -10.40
N ILE A 85 14.58 -8.39 -9.35
CA ILE A 85 13.63 -7.31 -9.19
C ILE A 85 14.25 -6.13 -8.45
N SER A 86 13.81 -4.93 -8.79
CA SER A 86 14.09 -3.69 -8.07
C SER A 86 12.77 -2.98 -7.72
N GLY A 87 12.83 -2.03 -6.81
CA GLY A 87 11.66 -1.24 -6.41
C GLY A 87 11.50 -1.19 -4.91
N TRP A 88 10.70 -0.25 -4.46
CA TRP A 88 10.45 -0.01 -3.04
C TRP A 88 9.90 -1.27 -2.37
N HIS A 89 10.59 -1.73 -1.30
CA HIS A 89 10.33 -2.96 -0.54
C HIS A 89 10.42 -4.28 -1.34
N ASN A 90 10.75 -4.26 -2.63
CA ASN A 90 10.89 -5.53 -3.38
C ASN A 90 12.27 -6.15 -3.12
N ILE A 91 12.30 -7.27 -2.43
CA ILE A 91 13.51 -7.97 -1.99
C ILE A 91 13.38 -9.48 -2.14
N ILE A 92 14.50 -10.13 -2.44
CA ILE A 92 14.63 -11.58 -2.40
C ILE A 92 15.89 -11.90 -1.62
N THR A 93 15.72 -12.42 -0.40
CA THR A 93 16.81 -12.90 0.47
C THR A 93 16.57 -14.35 0.89
N ASP A 94 17.55 -14.95 1.57
CA ASP A 94 17.40 -16.31 2.09
C ASP A 94 16.33 -16.43 3.19
N ASP A 95 16.08 -15.37 3.96
CA ASP A 95 15.19 -15.43 5.10
C ASP A 95 13.82 -14.78 4.83
N ILE A 96 13.78 -13.76 3.99
CA ILE A 96 12.56 -12.99 3.67
C ILE A 96 12.53 -12.70 2.17
N ILE A 97 11.39 -12.94 1.55
CA ILE A 97 11.10 -12.52 0.17
C ILE A 97 9.87 -11.62 0.23
N GLU A 98 9.95 -10.46 -0.39
CA GLU A 98 8.80 -9.59 -0.62
C GLU A 98 8.76 -9.13 -2.07
N LEU A 99 7.60 -9.33 -2.69
CA LEU A 99 7.24 -8.80 -4.01
C LEU A 99 5.92 -8.07 -3.89
N ASN A 100 5.89 -6.83 -4.32
CA ASN A 100 4.68 -5.99 -4.28
C ASN A 100 4.49 -5.23 -5.61
N ARG A 101 3.35 -4.53 -5.73
CA ARG A 101 2.98 -3.79 -6.94
C ARG A 101 3.97 -2.69 -7.32
N TYR A 102 4.67 -2.09 -6.35
CA TYR A 102 5.68 -1.05 -6.65
C TYR A 102 6.90 -1.59 -7.40
N GLY A 103 7.18 -2.90 -7.29
CA GLY A 103 8.21 -3.58 -8.10
C GLY A 103 7.74 -3.98 -9.49
N VAL A 104 6.44 -3.98 -9.77
CA VAL A 104 5.86 -4.42 -11.06
C VAL A 104 6.42 -5.79 -11.46
N TRP A 105 6.35 -6.75 -10.53
CA TRP A 105 6.94 -8.07 -10.70
C TRP A 105 6.10 -9.04 -11.56
N LEU A 106 4.83 -8.68 -11.80
CA LEU A 106 3.90 -9.42 -12.67
C LEU A 106 3.45 -8.51 -13.82
N PRO A 107 2.98 -9.05 -14.96
CA PRO A 107 2.40 -8.25 -16.02
C PRO A 107 1.20 -7.43 -15.54
N CYS A 108 1.29 -6.12 -15.63
CA CYS A 108 0.33 -5.14 -15.10
C CYS A 108 -0.17 -4.20 -16.20
N GLU A 109 -1.20 -3.39 -15.87
CA GLU A 109 -1.81 -2.41 -16.78
C GLU A 109 -2.35 -3.03 -18.07
N MET A 110 -2.77 -4.28 -18.00
CA MET A 110 -3.48 -4.93 -19.08
C MET A 110 -4.94 -4.45 -19.11
N SER A 111 -5.58 -4.55 -20.25
CA SER A 111 -7.00 -4.19 -20.42
C SER A 111 -7.99 -5.10 -19.66
N CYS A 112 -7.50 -6.13 -18.96
CA CYS A 112 -8.29 -7.05 -18.17
C CYS A 112 -7.98 -6.87 -16.68
N GLU A 113 -8.92 -6.36 -15.90
CA GLU A 113 -8.89 -6.37 -14.42
C GLU A 113 -9.33 -7.75 -13.91
N ALA A 114 -8.46 -8.73 -14.01
CA ALA A 114 -8.77 -10.07 -13.52
C ALA A 114 -8.08 -10.34 -12.17
N GLN A 115 -8.80 -11.03 -11.29
CA GLN A 115 -8.19 -11.64 -10.12
C GLN A 115 -7.06 -12.57 -10.56
N SER A 116 -5.91 -12.45 -9.92
CA SER A 116 -4.77 -13.30 -10.21
C SER A 116 -4.69 -14.46 -9.21
N PHE A 117 -4.36 -15.64 -9.70
CA PHE A 117 -4.13 -16.84 -8.94
C PHE A 117 -2.65 -17.22 -9.03
N LEU A 118 -2.01 -17.33 -7.88
CA LEU A 118 -0.60 -17.59 -7.78
C LEU A 118 -0.34 -18.98 -7.23
N THR A 119 0.62 -19.68 -7.80
CA THR A 119 1.28 -20.85 -7.21
C THR A 119 2.76 -20.56 -7.02
N VAL A 120 3.31 -20.91 -5.85
CA VAL A 120 4.75 -20.78 -5.57
C VAL A 120 5.33 -22.16 -5.29
N SER A 121 6.36 -22.54 -6.05
CA SER A 121 7.07 -23.80 -5.94
C SER A 121 8.49 -23.64 -5.40
N GLY A 122 9.06 -24.73 -4.84
CA GLY A 122 10.44 -24.71 -4.31
C GLY A 122 10.59 -23.86 -3.05
N CYS A 123 9.47 -23.59 -2.35
CA CYS A 123 9.40 -22.80 -1.12
C CYS A 123 8.74 -23.58 0.03
N GLU A 124 8.96 -24.90 0.09
CA GLU A 124 8.40 -25.76 1.14
C GLU A 124 8.93 -25.39 2.53
N ASP A 125 10.17 -24.85 2.60
CA ASP A 125 10.80 -24.35 3.84
C ASP A 125 10.38 -22.93 4.21
N TYR A 126 9.50 -22.30 3.42
CA TYR A 126 8.97 -20.98 3.69
C TYR A 126 7.51 -21.03 4.11
N PHE A 127 7.07 -19.96 4.75
CA PHE A 127 5.68 -19.64 5.05
C PHE A 127 5.26 -18.42 4.23
N LEU A 128 4.20 -18.56 3.44
CA LEU A 128 3.60 -17.47 2.68
C LEU A 128 2.50 -16.81 3.51
N VAL A 129 2.66 -15.53 3.82
CA VAL A 129 1.64 -14.73 4.52
C VAL A 129 0.37 -14.69 3.66
N LYS A 130 -0.79 -14.97 4.27
CA LYS A 130 -2.10 -15.13 3.61
C LYS A 130 -2.18 -16.28 2.58
N GLY A 131 -1.13 -17.08 2.40
CA GLY A 131 -1.14 -18.20 1.47
C GLY A 131 -1.65 -19.49 2.10
N GLU A 132 -2.11 -20.40 1.26
CA GLU A 132 -2.52 -21.78 1.60
C GLU A 132 -1.51 -22.77 1.04
N PHE A 133 -1.06 -23.73 1.86
CA PHE A 133 -0.11 -24.78 1.46
C PHE A 133 -0.81 -26.11 1.28
N ASP A 134 -0.73 -26.71 0.08
CA ASP A 134 -1.37 -27.99 -0.23
C ASP A 134 -0.49 -29.24 0.05
N GLY A 135 0.71 -29.02 0.57
CA GLY A 135 1.72 -30.05 0.80
C GLY A 135 2.85 -30.05 -0.23
N SER A 136 2.71 -29.34 -1.33
CA SER A 136 3.71 -29.20 -2.39
C SER A 136 3.88 -27.76 -2.88
N LEU A 137 2.78 -27.01 -2.97
CA LEU A 137 2.76 -25.66 -3.51
C LEU A 137 2.07 -24.73 -2.52
N TRP A 138 2.52 -23.48 -2.52
CA TRP A 138 1.77 -22.38 -1.92
C TRP A 138 0.79 -21.81 -2.94
N HIS A 139 -0.43 -21.51 -2.50
CA HIS A 139 -1.49 -20.89 -3.29
C HIS A 139 -1.87 -19.54 -2.68
N TYR A 140 -2.08 -18.55 -3.52
CA TYR A 140 -2.55 -17.22 -3.12
C TYR A 140 -3.39 -16.60 -4.24
N SER A 141 -4.37 -15.78 -3.91
CA SER A 141 -5.15 -15.05 -4.92
C SER A 141 -5.48 -13.66 -4.46
N ALA A 142 -5.34 -12.68 -5.35
CA ALA A 142 -5.65 -11.28 -5.09
C ALA A 142 -5.86 -10.50 -6.38
N GLY A 143 -6.40 -9.29 -6.28
CA GLY A 143 -6.35 -8.28 -7.34
C GLY A 143 -4.92 -7.80 -7.60
N GLU A 144 -4.69 -7.09 -8.71
CA GLU A 144 -3.35 -6.62 -9.10
C GLU A 144 -2.64 -5.82 -7.99
N TRP A 145 -3.34 -4.89 -7.34
CA TRP A 145 -2.77 -4.05 -6.29
C TRP A 145 -2.54 -4.79 -4.96
N ASP A 146 -3.29 -5.84 -4.70
CA ASP A 146 -3.21 -6.64 -3.48
C ASP A 146 -2.38 -7.92 -3.65
N MET A 147 -1.81 -8.16 -4.85
CA MET A 147 -0.94 -9.29 -5.14
C MET A 147 0.46 -9.05 -4.52
N ASN A 148 0.54 -9.22 -3.21
CA ASN A 148 1.77 -9.08 -2.44
C ASN A 148 2.23 -10.45 -1.95
N ILE A 149 3.46 -10.81 -2.27
CA ILE A 149 4.08 -12.07 -1.90
C ILE A 149 5.06 -11.80 -0.77
N ILE A 150 4.78 -12.34 0.41
CA ILE A 150 5.66 -12.23 1.56
C ILE A 150 5.93 -13.63 2.10
N LEU A 151 7.14 -14.08 1.94
CA LEU A 151 7.61 -15.38 2.35
C LEU A 151 8.66 -15.23 3.46
N TYR A 152 8.48 -15.95 4.55
CA TYR A 152 9.45 -16.07 5.62
C TYR A 152 10.00 -17.50 5.65
N ARG A 153 11.31 -17.65 5.80
CA ARG A 153 11.90 -18.96 6.08
C ARG A 153 11.35 -19.50 7.40
N LYS A 154 10.72 -20.67 7.38
CA LYS A 154 10.03 -21.26 8.57
C LYS A 154 10.93 -21.35 9.79
N SER A 155 12.23 -21.65 9.60
CA SER A 155 13.20 -21.76 10.71
C SER A 155 13.56 -20.41 11.38
N LYS A 156 13.17 -19.28 10.77
CA LYS A 156 13.40 -17.92 11.26
C LYS A 156 12.13 -17.23 11.70
N LEU A 157 10.98 -17.68 11.17
CA LEU A 157 9.71 -17.06 11.40
C LEU A 157 9.32 -17.06 12.88
N GLN A 158 8.99 -15.88 13.38
CA GLN A 158 8.31 -15.65 14.63
C GLN A 158 6.91 -15.07 14.35
N THR A 159 5.96 -15.34 15.23
CA THR A 159 4.59 -14.85 15.09
C THR A 159 4.03 -14.46 16.46
N VAL A 160 3.46 -13.27 16.54
CA VAL A 160 2.66 -12.84 17.68
C VAL A 160 1.24 -12.59 17.18
N SER A 161 0.26 -13.29 17.77
CA SER A 161 -1.14 -13.16 17.36
C SER A 161 -2.00 -12.55 18.47
N GLY A 162 -2.88 -11.64 18.07
CA GLY A 162 -3.95 -11.06 18.87
C GLY A 162 -5.32 -11.48 18.36
N LYS A 163 -6.35 -10.79 18.84
CA LYS A 163 -7.73 -11.05 18.40
C LYS A 163 -7.95 -10.63 16.93
N TYR A 164 -7.36 -9.53 16.53
CA TYR A 164 -7.60 -8.90 15.23
C TYR A 164 -6.36 -8.80 14.34
N ILE A 165 -5.18 -9.18 14.84
CA ILE A 165 -3.92 -9.07 14.12
C ILE A 165 -2.99 -10.25 14.39
N SER A 166 -2.25 -10.69 13.35
CA SER A 166 -1.04 -11.52 13.47
C SER A 166 0.15 -10.74 12.93
N ILE A 167 1.25 -10.70 13.69
CA ILE A 167 2.49 -10.01 13.33
C ILE A 167 3.57 -11.05 13.04
N TYR A 168 4.13 -11.03 11.84
CA TYR A 168 5.17 -11.92 11.35
C TYR A 168 6.51 -11.18 11.27
N TYR A 169 7.59 -11.81 11.74
CA TYR A 169 8.94 -11.24 11.72
C TYR A 169 9.99 -12.35 11.77
N ALA A 170 11.24 -12.03 11.40
CA ALA A 170 12.33 -13.02 11.32
C ALA A 170 13.45 -12.80 12.35
N ASP A 171 13.42 -11.73 13.15
CA ASP A 171 14.46 -11.40 14.14
C ASP A 171 13.88 -11.35 15.56
N ASN A 172 14.37 -12.23 16.42
CA ASN A 172 13.92 -12.33 17.82
C ASN A 172 14.15 -11.04 18.64
N SER A 173 14.98 -10.10 18.18
CA SER A 173 15.12 -8.79 18.82
C SER A 173 13.80 -7.99 18.77
N LEU A 174 12.89 -8.36 17.88
CA LEU A 174 11.57 -7.73 17.71
C LEU A 174 10.47 -8.34 18.61
N ASP A 175 10.72 -9.41 19.38
CA ASP A 175 9.68 -10.09 20.17
C ASP A 175 8.87 -9.14 21.05
N LYS A 176 9.55 -8.28 21.82
CA LYS A 176 8.88 -7.31 22.69
C LYS A 176 8.15 -6.22 21.93
N ALA A 177 8.74 -5.78 20.81
CA ALA A 177 8.15 -4.78 19.94
C ALA A 177 6.89 -5.31 19.27
N ALA A 178 6.89 -6.55 18.79
CA ALA A 178 5.74 -7.19 18.18
C ALA A 178 4.59 -7.39 19.19
N ASP A 179 4.87 -7.85 20.40
CA ASP A 179 3.84 -8.00 21.43
C ASP A 179 3.26 -6.65 21.88
N PHE A 180 4.10 -5.63 21.99
CA PHE A 180 3.66 -4.27 22.29
C PHE A 180 2.81 -3.69 21.14
N SER A 181 3.27 -3.81 19.90
CA SER A 181 2.58 -3.34 18.70
C SER A 181 1.19 -3.98 18.53
N LYS A 182 1.07 -5.28 18.81
CA LYS A 182 -0.23 -5.97 18.84
C LYS A 182 -1.23 -5.29 19.77
N ASN A 183 -0.79 -4.92 20.99
CA ASN A 183 -1.66 -4.28 21.98
C ASN A 183 -2.06 -2.85 21.53
N ILE A 184 -1.13 -2.11 20.92
CA ILE A 184 -1.42 -0.80 20.32
C ILE A 184 -2.43 -0.94 19.20
N PHE A 185 -2.28 -1.94 18.29
CA PHE A 185 -3.22 -2.19 17.22
C PHE A 185 -4.64 -2.39 17.74
N GLU A 186 -4.82 -3.21 18.77
CA GLU A 186 -6.13 -3.51 19.33
C GLU A 186 -6.78 -2.28 20.01
N ASP A 187 -6.00 -1.45 20.72
CA ASP A 187 -6.51 -0.19 21.29
C ASP A 187 -6.86 0.85 20.23
N VAL A 188 -6.03 0.96 19.19
CA VAL A 188 -6.31 1.84 18.03
C VAL A 188 -7.59 1.40 17.31
N LEU A 189 -7.75 0.10 17.06
CA LEU A 189 -8.96 -0.44 16.43
C LEU A 189 -10.22 -0.13 17.26
N ASP A 190 -10.13 -0.31 18.57
CA ASP A 190 -11.23 0.02 19.48
C ASP A 190 -11.59 1.51 19.43
N TYR A 191 -10.59 2.39 19.46
CA TYR A 191 -10.78 3.84 19.33
C TYR A 191 -11.40 4.22 17.98
N TYR A 192 -10.89 3.70 16.88
CA TYR A 192 -11.39 4.01 15.55
C TYR A 192 -12.83 3.58 15.34
N THR A 193 -13.17 2.38 15.79
CA THR A 193 -14.52 1.86 15.61
C THR A 193 -15.55 2.54 16.51
N LYS A 194 -15.22 2.80 17.77
CA LYS A 194 -16.18 3.29 18.77
C LYS A 194 -16.22 4.82 18.89
N GLU A 195 -15.08 5.47 18.74
CA GLU A 195 -14.95 6.89 19.07
C GLU A 195 -14.76 7.76 17.83
N LEU A 196 -13.78 7.47 16.97
CA LEU A 196 -13.46 8.33 15.83
C LEU A 196 -14.41 8.15 14.67
N PHE A 197 -14.43 6.97 14.02
CA PHE A 197 -15.27 6.76 12.83
C PHE A 197 -16.69 6.33 13.16
N GLN A 198 -16.91 5.72 14.33
CA GLN A 198 -18.20 5.18 14.77
C GLN A 198 -18.81 4.22 13.74
N ARG A 199 -17.97 3.37 13.17
CA ARG A 199 -18.29 2.38 12.15
C ARG A 199 -17.67 1.03 12.51
N GLU A 200 -18.38 -0.05 12.20
CA GLU A 200 -17.84 -1.38 12.41
C GLU A 200 -16.58 -1.63 11.56
N TYR A 201 -15.68 -2.42 12.11
CA TYR A 201 -14.52 -2.91 11.37
C TYR A 201 -14.90 -4.15 10.57
N CYS A 202 -14.91 -4.01 9.25
CA CYS A 202 -15.25 -5.08 8.32
C CYS A 202 -14.01 -5.75 7.69
N GLY A 203 -12.79 -5.34 8.09
CA GLY A 203 -11.54 -5.79 7.47
C GLY A 203 -11.07 -7.21 7.88
N GLY A 204 -11.83 -7.93 8.72
CA GLY A 204 -11.43 -9.27 9.14
C GLY A 204 -10.19 -9.29 10.05
N HIS A 205 -9.39 -10.36 9.94
CA HIS A 205 -8.12 -10.46 10.64
C HIS A 205 -7.03 -9.77 9.83
N MET A 206 -6.25 -8.90 10.48
CA MET A 206 -5.14 -8.18 9.85
C MET A 206 -3.85 -9.00 9.97
N GLU A 207 -3.10 -9.09 8.90
CA GLU A 207 -1.74 -9.63 8.89
C GLU A 207 -0.75 -8.47 8.84
N MET A 208 0.28 -8.47 9.68
CA MET A 208 1.38 -7.51 9.64
C MET A 208 2.68 -8.24 9.35
N ALA A 209 3.37 -7.85 8.30
CA ALA A 209 4.66 -8.42 7.92
C ALA A 209 5.79 -7.41 8.15
N CYS A 210 6.78 -7.80 8.96
CA CYS A 210 7.94 -6.98 9.30
C CYS A 210 9.17 -7.45 8.53
N LEU A 211 9.78 -6.56 7.76
CA LEU A 211 10.83 -6.90 6.81
C LEU A 211 12.25 -6.85 7.40
N TYR A 212 12.40 -6.35 8.64
CA TYR A 212 13.70 -6.39 9.31
C TYR A 212 14.12 -7.85 9.61
N PRO A 213 15.37 -8.25 9.42
CA PRO A 213 16.54 -7.42 9.09
C PRO A 213 16.84 -7.32 7.58
N ALA A 214 16.01 -7.87 6.70
CA ALA A 214 16.24 -7.82 5.25
C ALA A 214 16.20 -6.37 4.72
N LEU A 215 15.36 -5.53 5.32
CA LEU A 215 15.37 -4.08 5.14
C LEU A 215 15.55 -3.39 6.50
N THR A 216 16.34 -2.31 6.51
CA THR A 216 16.63 -1.52 7.73
C THR A 216 16.07 -0.11 7.69
N SER A 217 15.50 0.31 6.56
CA SER A 217 14.87 1.61 6.37
C SER A 217 13.77 1.53 5.33
N GLY A 218 12.81 2.41 5.43
CA GLY A 218 11.64 2.49 4.54
C GLY A 218 10.41 2.90 5.34
N GLY A 219 9.28 2.99 4.67
CA GLY A 219 7.98 3.26 5.26
C GLY A 219 7.20 1.98 5.56
N ALA A 220 5.89 2.16 5.71
CA ALA A 220 4.93 1.07 5.74
C ALA A 220 3.90 1.27 4.61
N TYR A 221 3.11 0.26 4.34
CA TYR A 221 1.94 0.38 3.47
C TYR A 221 0.86 -0.63 3.87
N LYS A 222 -0.37 -0.30 3.56
CA LYS A 222 -1.52 -1.18 3.76
C LYS A 222 -2.08 -1.68 2.44
N ARG A 223 -2.50 -2.95 2.44
CA ARG A 223 -3.34 -3.60 1.41
C ARG A 223 -4.53 -4.27 2.09
N ASP A 224 -5.39 -4.93 1.32
CA ASP A 224 -6.52 -5.67 1.89
C ASP A 224 -6.05 -6.73 2.90
N GLY A 225 -6.42 -6.53 4.17
CA GLY A 225 -6.06 -7.41 5.27
C GLY A 225 -4.55 -7.57 5.55
N LEU A 226 -3.70 -6.65 5.05
CA LEU A 226 -2.24 -6.74 5.19
C LEU A 226 -1.61 -5.36 5.44
N ILE A 227 -0.74 -5.28 6.44
CA ILE A 227 0.20 -4.18 6.66
C ILE A 227 1.60 -4.73 6.43
N VAL A 228 2.41 -4.03 5.65
CA VAL A 228 3.84 -4.33 5.49
C VAL A 228 4.65 -3.16 6.02
N CYS A 229 5.63 -3.44 6.84
CA CYS A 229 6.48 -2.43 7.47
C CYS A 229 7.91 -2.96 7.66
N ILE A 230 8.84 -2.08 7.99
CA ILE A 230 10.21 -2.49 8.33
C ILE A 230 10.22 -3.20 9.68
N SER A 231 9.57 -2.60 10.67
CA SER A 231 9.51 -3.09 12.05
C SER A 231 8.15 -2.78 12.65
N PRO A 232 7.68 -3.54 13.65
CA PRO A 232 6.40 -3.27 14.30
C PRO A 232 6.46 -2.02 15.23
N GLY A 233 7.59 -1.31 15.23
CA GLY A 233 7.89 -0.18 16.12
C GLY A 233 8.68 -0.60 17.35
N THR A 234 9.87 -0.01 17.53
CA THR A 234 10.79 -0.31 18.64
C THR A 234 10.44 0.47 19.92
N ASP A 235 9.69 1.55 19.78
CA ASP A 235 9.13 2.35 20.86
C ASP A 235 7.65 2.69 20.62
N GLU A 236 7.03 3.37 21.58
CA GLU A 236 5.60 3.68 21.50
C GLU A 236 5.26 4.63 20.34
N LYS A 237 6.11 5.60 20.04
CA LYS A 237 5.90 6.54 18.92
C LYS A 237 5.90 5.79 17.58
N GLU A 238 6.90 4.94 17.35
CA GLU A 238 6.99 4.15 16.13
C GLU A 238 5.82 3.15 16.01
N ALA A 239 5.49 2.45 17.10
CA ALA A 239 4.38 1.50 17.10
C ALA A 239 3.03 2.18 16.84
N VAL A 240 2.77 3.34 17.44
CA VAL A 240 1.57 4.16 17.17
C VAL A 240 1.60 4.64 15.73
N GLY A 241 2.74 5.15 15.25
CA GLY A 241 2.92 5.63 13.88
C GLY A 241 2.50 4.58 12.85
N VAL A 242 3.08 3.39 12.94
CA VAL A 242 2.77 2.29 12.00
C VAL A 242 1.32 1.82 12.15
N ASN A 243 0.91 1.44 13.37
CA ASN A 243 -0.39 0.81 13.57
C ASN A 243 -1.56 1.75 13.32
N ALA A 244 -1.51 2.98 13.86
CA ALA A 244 -2.64 3.87 13.77
C ALA A 244 -2.78 4.50 12.38
N HIS A 245 -1.67 4.90 11.75
CA HIS A 245 -1.69 5.45 10.40
C HIS A 245 -2.19 4.41 9.39
N GLU A 246 -1.53 3.26 9.32
CA GLU A 246 -1.88 2.23 8.33
C GLU A 246 -3.28 1.67 8.55
N MET A 247 -3.70 1.47 9.81
CA MET A 247 -5.07 1.04 10.09
C MET A 247 -6.11 2.07 9.64
N ALA A 248 -5.82 3.38 9.78
CA ALA A 248 -6.76 4.42 9.38
C ALA A 248 -7.12 4.33 7.89
N HIS A 249 -6.21 3.86 7.03
CA HIS A 249 -6.47 3.59 5.61
C HIS A 249 -7.56 2.53 5.36
N THR A 250 -8.07 1.85 6.38
CA THR A 250 -9.29 1.03 6.25
C THR A 250 -10.50 1.89 5.95
N TRP A 251 -10.55 3.11 6.43
CA TRP A 251 -11.63 4.07 6.23
C TRP A 251 -11.19 5.31 5.43
N CYS A 252 -9.95 5.75 5.64
CA CYS A 252 -9.35 6.93 5.02
C CYS A 252 -8.68 6.55 3.70
N ASN A 253 -9.48 6.30 2.68
CA ASN A 253 -9.02 5.87 1.35
C ASN A 253 -10.02 6.28 0.26
N GLY A 254 -9.68 5.98 -1.00
CA GLY A 254 -10.57 6.12 -2.16
C GLY A 254 -10.46 7.45 -2.91
N ALA A 255 -9.63 8.39 -2.43
CA ALA A 255 -9.19 9.51 -3.27
C ALA A 255 -8.14 9.02 -4.28
N ASP A 256 -8.04 9.70 -5.43
CA ASP A 256 -7.09 9.32 -6.49
C ASP A 256 -5.64 9.50 -6.03
N VAL A 257 -4.96 8.38 -5.80
CA VAL A 257 -3.57 8.34 -5.33
C VAL A 257 -2.57 8.87 -6.36
N GLY A 258 -2.93 8.91 -7.64
CA GLY A 258 -2.11 9.44 -8.73
C GLY A 258 -2.18 10.97 -8.86
N SER A 259 -3.09 11.61 -8.16
CA SER A 259 -3.35 13.04 -8.24
C SER A 259 -3.07 13.77 -6.92
N TRP A 260 -3.17 15.10 -6.95
CA TRP A 260 -3.08 15.92 -5.75
C TRP A 260 -4.19 15.60 -4.72
N GLU A 261 -5.28 14.95 -5.12
CA GLU A 261 -6.37 14.53 -4.21
C GLU A 261 -5.92 13.49 -3.16
N ASP A 262 -4.79 12.83 -3.37
CA ASP A 262 -4.23 11.87 -2.41
C ASP A 262 -3.92 12.50 -1.03
N TRP A 263 -3.85 13.82 -0.93
CA TRP A 263 -3.76 14.49 0.36
C TRP A 263 -4.91 14.14 1.30
N LEU A 264 -6.09 13.81 0.74
CA LEU A 264 -7.26 13.39 1.52
C LEU A 264 -7.00 12.05 2.23
N ASN A 265 -6.47 11.06 1.50
CA ASN A 265 -6.15 9.76 2.07
C ASN A 265 -5.11 9.90 3.18
N GLU A 266 -3.97 10.53 2.86
CA GLU A 266 -2.82 10.63 3.73
C GLU A 266 -3.06 11.54 4.94
N THR A 267 -3.66 12.71 4.72
CA THR A 267 -3.92 13.66 5.81
C THR A 267 -4.96 13.11 6.78
N THR A 268 -6.01 12.46 6.28
CA THR A 268 -7.04 11.94 7.18
C THR A 268 -6.56 10.71 7.94
N ALA A 269 -5.68 9.89 7.35
CA ALA A 269 -5.02 8.78 8.06
C ALA A 269 -4.08 9.30 9.15
N GLU A 270 -3.21 10.25 8.82
CA GLU A 270 -2.27 10.86 9.76
C GLU A 270 -3.01 11.54 10.91
N TRP A 271 -4.05 12.32 10.62
CA TRP A 271 -4.83 12.99 11.67
C TRP A 271 -5.70 12.04 12.48
N SER A 272 -6.11 10.90 11.94
CA SER A 272 -6.74 9.85 12.75
C SER A 272 -5.79 9.32 13.82
N MET A 273 -4.52 9.10 13.49
CA MET A 273 -3.47 8.73 14.43
C MET A 273 -3.18 9.86 15.44
N LEU A 274 -3.07 11.11 15.00
CA LEU A 274 -2.84 12.26 15.88
C LEU A 274 -4.00 12.47 16.87
N LEU A 275 -5.24 12.28 16.44
CA LEU A 275 -6.42 12.33 17.33
C LEU A 275 -6.43 11.18 18.33
N TYR A 276 -6.02 9.98 17.93
CA TYR A 276 -5.80 8.87 18.87
C TYR A 276 -4.79 9.27 19.94
N CYS A 277 -3.67 9.91 19.56
CA CYS A 277 -2.68 10.38 20.52
C CYS A 277 -3.26 11.38 21.53
N LEU A 278 -4.05 12.36 21.05
CA LEU A 278 -4.71 13.35 21.90
C LEU A 278 -5.71 12.70 22.87
N ASP A 279 -6.61 11.86 22.36
CA ASP A 279 -7.69 11.26 23.15
C ASP A 279 -7.17 10.18 24.14
N ARG A 280 -6.00 9.60 23.87
CA ARG A 280 -5.30 8.68 24.78
C ARG A 280 -4.24 9.35 25.66
N ASN A 281 -4.20 10.69 25.71
CA ASN A 281 -3.25 11.49 26.49
C ASN A 281 -1.77 11.22 26.15
N LYS A 282 -1.47 10.84 24.90
CA LYS A 282 -0.12 10.65 24.37
C LYS A 282 0.40 11.96 23.75
N THR A 283 0.36 13.05 24.53
CA THR A 283 0.65 14.41 24.04
C THR A 283 2.10 14.57 23.59
N GLU A 284 3.06 13.88 24.20
CA GLU A 284 4.46 13.91 23.77
C GLU A 284 4.64 13.34 22.36
N ILE A 285 3.90 12.27 22.00
CA ILE A 285 3.91 11.69 20.66
C ILE A 285 3.26 12.65 19.68
N PHE A 286 2.09 13.20 20.01
CA PHE A 286 1.41 14.20 19.20
C PHE A 286 2.31 15.40 18.89
N ASP A 287 2.96 15.97 19.90
CA ASP A 287 3.84 17.13 19.76
C ASP A 287 5.07 16.80 18.91
N ALA A 288 5.70 15.64 19.14
CA ALA A 288 6.85 15.21 18.35
C ALA A 288 6.50 15.03 16.86
N MET A 289 5.41 14.31 16.56
CA MET A 289 5.00 14.05 15.17
C MET A 289 4.59 15.35 14.44
N THR A 290 3.82 16.20 15.09
CA THR A 290 3.44 17.49 14.50
C THR A 290 4.64 18.43 14.30
N ALA A 291 5.65 18.38 15.17
CA ALA A 291 6.88 19.13 15.00
C ALA A 291 7.70 18.66 13.78
N GLU A 292 7.80 17.34 13.57
CA GLU A 292 8.48 16.76 12.40
C GLU A 292 7.83 17.19 11.08
N HIS A 293 6.50 17.21 11.00
CA HIS A 293 5.80 17.69 9.80
C HIS A 293 6.03 19.19 9.57
N LYS A 294 6.01 20.00 10.62
CA LYS A 294 6.26 21.45 10.50
C LYS A 294 7.68 21.78 10.06
N GLU A 295 8.68 21.02 10.54
CA GLU A 295 10.06 21.19 10.13
C GLU A 295 10.23 20.95 8.61
N LYS A 296 9.57 19.94 8.07
CA LYS A 296 9.64 19.57 6.66
C LYS A 296 8.74 20.43 5.75
N TYR A 297 7.73 21.09 6.31
CA TYR A 297 6.64 21.75 5.56
C TYR A 297 7.11 22.74 4.48
N SER A 298 8.08 23.60 4.80
CA SER A 298 8.54 24.67 3.90
C SER A 298 9.31 24.15 2.67
N GLY A 299 9.71 22.90 2.66
CA GLY A 299 10.46 22.28 1.55
C GLY A 299 9.58 21.82 0.39
N PHE A 300 8.26 21.77 0.56
CA PHE A 300 7.36 21.14 -0.40
C PHE A 300 6.48 22.14 -1.19
N PRO A 301 6.08 21.77 -2.44
CA PRO A 301 5.18 22.58 -3.25
C PRO A 301 3.77 22.66 -2.65
N PRO A 302 2.86 23.51 -3.18
CA PRO A 302 1.44 23.49 -2.83
C PRO A 302 0.82 22.10 -3.04
N ILE A 303 -0.21 21.76 -2.24
CA ILE A 303 -0.93 20.50 -2.41
C ILE A 303 -1.65 20.47 -3.76
N LYS A 304 -2.42 21.52 -4.06
CA LYS A 304 -3.12 21.62 -5.34
C LYS A 304 -2.17 22.01 -6.45
N THR A 305 -1.82 21.07 -7.30
CA THR A 305 -0.98 21.29 -8.48
C THR A 305 -1.79 21.81 -9.65
N ALA A 306 -1.14 22.53 -10.57
CA ALA A 306 -1.81 23.11 -11.73
C ALA A 306 -2.18 22.07 -12.80
N ASP A 307 -1.41 20.98 -12.89
CA ASP A 307 -1.58 19.89 -13.84
C ASP A 307 -2.38 18.70 -13.27
N GLY A 308 -2.82 18.79 -12.00
CA GLY A 308 -3.57 17.73 -11.34
C GLY A 308 -2.71 16.59 -10.79
N SER A 309 -1.39 16.62 -11.01
CA SER A 309 -0.48 15.57 -10.53
C SER A 309 -0.32 15.56 -9.00
N ARG A 310 0.09 14.43 -8.47
CA ARG A 310 0.42 14.29 -7.05
C ARG A 310 1.70 15.05 -6.72
N PRO A 311 1.68 16.02 -5.78
CA PRO A 311 2.88 16.75 -5.40
C PRO A 311 3.76 15.95 -4.43
N GLU A 312 5.05 16.23 -4.45
CA GLU A 312 5.94 15.81 -3.38
C GLU A 312 5.49 16.44 -2.05
N GLY A 313 5.60 15.68 -0.95
CA GLY A 313 5.25 16.14 0.39
C GLY A 313 3.75 16.34 0.65
N VAL A 314 2.87 15.79 -0.19
CA VAL A 314 1.40 15.86 -0.01
C VAL A 314 0.98 15.44 1.40
N HIS A 315 1.57 14.39 1.93
CA HIS A 315 1.39 13.88 3.28
C HIS A 315 1.71 14.92 4.36
N THR A 316 2.90 15.50 4.30
CA THR A 316 3.36 16.50 5.27
C THR A 316 2.55 17.79 5.22
N LYS A 317 2.29 18.30 4.02
CA LYS A 317 1.55 19.56 3.86
C LYS A 317 0.10 19.47 4.31
N GLY A 318 -0.58 18.41 3.99
CA GLY A 318 -1.94 18.17 4.47
C GLY A 318 -2.02 18.10 5.99
N THR A 319 -1.07 17.39 6.61
CA THR A 319 -0.99 17.28 8.07
C THR A 319 -0.81 18.63 8.75
N VAL A 320 0.08 19.50 8.23
CA VAL A 320 0.28 20.85 8.78
C VAL A 320 -0.94 21.72 8.55
N LEU A 321 -1.61 21.63 7.41
CA LEU A 321 -2.84 22.38 7.13
C LEU A 321 -3.95 22.01 8.12
N PHE A 322 -4.13 20.72 8.42
CA PHE A 322 -5.06 20.28 9.46
C PHE A 322 -4.62 20.69 10.86
N TYR A 323 -3.31 20.84 11.12
CA TYR A 323 -2.84 21.37 12.40
C TYR A 323 -3.25 22.83 12.59
N GLU A 324 -3.20 23.66 11.55
CA GLU A 324 -3.69 25.04 11.64
C GLU A 324 -5.23 25.08 11.86
N LEU A 325 -5.97 24.18 11.22
CA LEU A 325 -7.41 24.00 11.52
C LEU A 325 -7.65 23.58 12.97
N TYR A 326 -6.90 22.61 13.47
CA TYR A 326 -6.99 22.17 14.87
C TYR A 326 -6.77 23.32 15.85
N LYS A 327 -5.77 24.17 15.59
CA LYS A 327 -5.49 25.33 16.43
C LYS A 327 -6.61 26.38 16.40
N ALA A 328 -7.22 26.57 15.24
CA ALA A 328 -8.27 27.58 15.05
C ALA A 328 -9.64 27.10 15.56
N PHE A 329 -9.99 25.84 15.35
CA PHE A 329 -11.35 25.31 15.53
C PHE A 329 -11.46 24.11 16.46
N GLY A 330 -10.33 23.57 16.94
CA GLY A 330 -10.29 22.43 17.88
C GLY A 330 -10.44 21.06 17.26
N ALA A 331 -10.28 20.03 18.10
CA ALA A 331 -10.23 18.62 17.68
C ALA A 331 -11.56 18.14 17.06
N GLU A 332 -12.71 18.60 17.54
CA GLU A 332 -14.01 18.16 17.03
C GLU A 332 -14.24 18.58 15.57
N THR A 333 -13.68 19.72 15.14
CA THR A 333 -13.72 20.14 13.74
C THR A 333 -12.94 19.16 12.85
N ILE A 334 -11.77 18.71 13.31
CA ILE A 334 -10.95 17.71 12.59
C ILE A 334 -11.69 16.37 12.53
N LYS A 335 -12.22 15.87 13.66
CA LYS A 335 -13.02 14.64 13.70
C LYS A 335 -14.20 14.71 12.72
N SER A 336 -14.88 15.86 12.67
CA SER A 336 -16.00 16.08 11.74
C SER A 336 -15.55 16.04 10.29
N ALA A 337 -14.46 16.73 9.93
CA ALA A 337 -13.91 16.71 8.57
C ALA A 337 -13.53 15.28 8.12
N ILE A 338 -12.89 14.51 9.00
CA ILE A 338 -12.54 13.12 8.73
C ILE A 338 -13.80 12.25 8.55
N ARG A 339 -14.80 12.36 9.43
CA ARG A 339 -16.06 11.61 9.30
C ARG A 339 -16.81 11.96 8.01
N ILE A 340 -16.81 13.25 7.63
CA ILE A 340 -17.37 13.69 6.34
C ILE A 340 -16.62 12.99 5.20
N PHE A 341 -15.29 13.09 5.14
CA PHE A 341 -14.49 12.42 4.12
C PHE A 341 -14.80 10.93 4.02
N VAL A 342 -14.78 10.22 5.14
CA VAL A 342 -15.09 8.78 5.19
C VAL A 342 -16.50 8.47 4.70
N GLY A 343 -17.45 9.39 4.84
CA GLY A 343 -18.84 9.26 4.40
C GLY A 343 -19.11 9.58 2.93
N LEU A 344 -18.18 10.27 2.24
CA LEU A 344 -18.38 10.64 0.83
C LEU A 344 -18.41 9.42 -0.08
N GLU A 345 -19.23 9.43 -1.13
CA GLU A 345 -19.18 8.45 -2.23
C GLU A 345 -18.02 8.78 -3.17
N ALA A 346 -17.93 10.05 -3.61
CA ALA A 346 -16.82 10.54 -4.42
C ALA A 346 -15.80 11.24 -3.51
N LYS A 347 -14.61 10.68 -3.39
CA LYS A 347 -13.51 11.12 -2.52
C LYS A 347 -12.71 12.25 -3.17
N THR A 348 -13.29 13.43 -3.24
CA THR A 348 -12.65 14.64 -3.81
C THR A 348 -12.67 15.79 -2.83
N THR A 349 -11.69 16.67 -2.94
CA THR A 349 -11.58 17.91 -2.15
C THR A 349 -12.82 18.79 -2.33
N GLU A 350 -13.33 18.90 -3.55
CA GLU A 350 -14.56 19.68 -3.83
C GLU A 350 -15.75 19.16 -3.01
N LYS A 351 -15.95 17.85 -2.98
CA LYS A 351 -17.04 17.23 -2.22
C LYS A 351 -16.86 17.38 -0.72
N LEU A 352 -15.60 17.21 -0.23
CA LEU A 352 -15.31 17.45 1.19
C LEU A 352 -15.68 18.89 1.60
N LEU A 353 -15.18 19.88 0.88
CA LEU A 353 -15.42 21.29 1.19
C LEU A 353 -16.93 21.66 1.11
N ALA A 354 -17.63 21.14 0.10
CA ALA A 354 -19.07 21.35 -0.04
C ALA A 354 -19.85 20.79 1.16
N GLU A 355 -19.53 19.55 1.56
CA GLU A 355 -20.21 18.89 2.68
C GLU A 355 -19.84 19.52 4.02
N MET A 356 -18.59 19.95 4.23
CA MET A 356 -18.20 20.74 5.42
C MET A 356 -19.03 22.03 5.53
N ARG A 357 -19.22 22.75 4.43
CA ARG A 357 -20.06 23.96 4.43
C ARG A 357 -21.53 23.64 4.75
N ALA A 358 -22.07 22.58 4.17
CA ALA A 358 -23.44 22.13 4.42
C ALA A 358 -23.67 21.74 5.89
N GLN A 359 -22.64 21.22 6.57
CA GLN A 359 -22.70 20.87 7.99
C GLN A 359 -22.28 22.00 8.95
N GLY A 360 -22.19 23.24 8.45
CA GLY A 360 -21.93 24.44 9.28
C GLY A 360 -20.44 24.70 9.58
N LEU A 361 -19.51 24.00 8.89
CA LEU A 361 -18.06 24.18 9.03
C LEU A 361 -17.48 25.11 7.93
N SER A 362 -18.22 26.16 7.53
CA SER A 362 -17.87 27.04 6.40
C SER A 362 -16.52 27.72 6.59
N GLU A 363 -16.24 28.28 7.78
CA GLU A 363 -14.96 28.97 8.05
C GLU A 363 -13.77 28.00 7.97
N ALA A 364 -13.93 26.77 8.47
CA ALA A 364 -12.90 25.75 8.39
C ALA A 364 -12.67 25.30 6.93
N ALA A 365 -13.74 25.14 6.15
CA ALA A 365 -13.64 24.82 4.72
C ALA A 365 -12.91 25.92 3.93
N ASP A 366 -13.16 27.20 4.25
CA ASP A 366 -12.49 28.32 3.59
C ASP A 366 -10.99 28.41 3.93
N VAL A 367 -10.60 28.05 5.16
CA VAL A 367 -9.19 27.94 5.57
C VAL A 367 -8.51 26.82 4.81
N LEU A 368 -9.16 25.64 4.70
CA LEU A 368 -8.64 24.51 3.91
C LEU A 368 -8.45 24.91 2.45
N GLU A 369 -9.47 25.44 1.81
CA GLU A 369 -9.43 25.79 0.39
C GLU A 369 -8.31 26.77 0.07
N LYS A 370 -8.09 27.77 0.93
CA LYS A 370 -6.96 28.71 0.80
C LYS A 370 -5.62 28.02 1.02
N GLY A 371 -5.51 27.15 2.02
CA GLY A 371 -4.27 26.47 2.37
C GLY A 371 -3.76 25.51 1.28
N LEU A 372 -4.67 24.88 0.53
CA LEU A 372 -4.31 23.93 -0.53
C LEU A 372 -3.47 24.53 -1.66
N VAL A 373 -3.57 25.84 -1.91
CA VAL A 373 -2.83 26.57 -2.97
C VAL A 373 -1.63 27.35 -2.45
N GLN A 374 -1.39 27.36 -1.13
CA GLN A 374 -0.28 28.10 -0.52
C GLN A 374 1.06 27.37 -0.71
N LYS A 375 2.11 28.19 -0.97
CA LYS A 375 3.50 27.68 -1.07
C LYS A 375 4.11 27.44 0.31
#